data_42af9413e48d1145ba7114498a7e3a43
#
_entry.id   42af9413e48d1145ba7114498a7e3a43
#
_cell.length_a   1.000
_cell.length_b   1.000
_cell.length_c   1.000
_cell.angle_alpha   90.00
_cell.angle_beta   90.00
_cell.angle_gamma   90.00
#
_symmetry.space_group_name_H-M   'P 1'
#
loop_
_entity.id
_entity.type
_entity.pdbx_description
1 polymer ?
#
loop_
_entity_poly.entity_id
_entity_poly.type
_entity_poly.pdbx_seq_one_letter_code
_entity_poly.pdbx_strand_id
1 'polypeptide(L)'
;VLPTAVITMGAGVFSGVLSGSGMATALANSIADLIPTSLSTHMAPFYAVIAAPAICFLPQDAFYFGIASVIKDVMGQFGITSLQAAVASMVGQSFRLVSPVIPALYMLCGETKMNFVDFQKEYAINFGWVVIIVYLVVFGITGVLPY
;
A
#
# COMPACT_ATOMS: atom_id res chain seq x y z
N VAL A 1 1.76 5.56 23.60
CA VAL A 1 3.04 6.01 22.99
C VAL A 1 4.05 4.85 22.93
N LEU A 2 4.29 4.11 24.04
CA LEU A 2 5.30 3.05 24.09
C LEU A 2 5.05 1.90 23.06
N PRO A 3 3.84 1.32 22.92
CA PRO A 3 3.60 0.26 21.95
C PRO A 3 3.89 0.70 20.52
N THR A 4 3.49 1.91 20.14
CA THR A 4 3.73 2.44 18.79
C THR A 4 5.24 2.60 18.53
N ALA A 5 6.00 3.14 19.47
CA ALA A 5 7.44 3.30 19.34
C ALA A 5 8.16 1.94 19.16
N VAL A 6 7.75 0.92 19.93
CA VAL A 6 8.33 -0.43 19.82
C VAL A 6 8.04 -1.05 18.46
N ILE A 7 6.80 -0.91 17.95
CA ILE A 7 6.41 -1.42 16.63
C ILE A 7 7.22 -0.72 15.51
N THR A 8 7.37 0.60 15.60
CA THR A 8 8.12 1.37 14.60
C THR A 8 9.61 1.01 14.62
N MET A 9 10.20 0.86 15.79
CA MET A 9 11.59 0.39 15.92
C MET A 9 11.76 -1.03 15.37
N GLY A 10 10.83 -1.94 15.70
CA GLY A 10 10.84 -3.31 15.18
C GLY A 10 10.74 -3.35 13.65
N ALA A 11 9.86 -2.56 13.07
CA ALA A 11 9.72 -2.42 11.63
C ALA A 11 10.99 -1.85 10.97
N GLY A 12 11.62 -0.87 11.60
CA GLY A 12 12.90 -0.30 11.15
C GLY A 12 14.05 -1.31 11.17
N VAL A 13 14.16 -2.08 12.24
CA VAL A 13 15.17 -3.17 12.34
C VAL A 13 14.91 -4.23 11.27
N PHE A 14 13.67 -4.68 11.11
CA PHE A 14 13.29 -5.65 10.07
C PHE A 14 13.67 -5.16 8.67
N SER A 15 13.28 -3.93 8.33
CA SER A 15 13.60 -3.32 7.04
C SER A 15 15.12 -3.17 6.83
N GLY A 16 15.85 -2.78 7.88
CA GLY A 16 17.31 -2.66 7.85
C GLY A 16 18.01 -3.99 7.61
N VAL A 17 17.57 -5.05 8.28
CA VAL A 17 18.11 -6.41 8.09
C VAL A 17 17.76 -6.92 6.68
N LEU A 18 16.52 -6.74 6.23
CA LEU A 18 16.08 -7.19 4.92
C LEU A 18 16.88 -6.53 3.78
N SER A 19 17.11 -5.22 3.90
CA SER A 19 17.88 -4.47 2.89
C SER A 19 19.39 -4.72 3.00
N GLY A 20 19.92 -4.76 4.20
CA GLY A 20 21.35 -4.91 4.44
C GLY A 20 21.88 -6.33 4.16
N SER A 21 21.05 -7.35 4.28
CA SER A 21 21.42 -8.74 3.97
C SER A 21 21.30 -9.10 2.49
N GLY A 22 20.76 -8.21 1.64
CA GLY A 22 20.46 -8.52 0.24
C GLY A 22 19.20 -9.38 0.05
N MET A 23 18.52 -9.76 1.12
CA MET A 23 17.29 -10.56 1.04
C MET A 23 16.17 -9.83 0.30
N ALA A 24 16.07 -8.51 0.45
CA ALA A 24 15.10 -7.69 -0.27
C ALA A 24 15.29 -7.83 -1.78
N THR A 25 16.53 -7.73 -2.26
CA THR A 25 16.86 -7.87 -3.69
C THR A 25 16.61 -9.30 -4.19
N ALA A 26 16.98 -10.31 -3.42
CA ALA A 26 16.73 -11.70 -3.78
C ALA A 26 15.24 -12.00 -3.88
N LEU A 27 14.45 -11.50 -2.94
CA LEU A 27 13.01 -11.65 -2.94
C LEU A 27 12.36 -10.87 -4.10
N ALA A 28 12.84 -9.65 -4.37
CA ALA A 28 12.41 -8.86 -5.52
C ALA A 28 12.64 -9.57 -6.85
N ASN A 29 13.83 -10.16 -7.03
CA ASN A 29 14.14 -10.94 -8.24
C ASN A 29 13.20 -12.14 -8.38
N SER A 30 13.00 -12.91 -7.31
CA SER A 30 12.11 -14.07 -7.33
C SER A 30 10.66 -13.69 -7.64
N ILE A 31 10.18 -12.54 -7.14
CA ILE A 31 8.85 -12.04 -7.47
C ILE A 31 8.78 -11.57 -8.92
N ALA A 32 9.81 -10.86 -9.41
CA ALA A 32 9.87 -10.38 -10.79
C ALA A 32 9.84 -11.54 -11.81
N ASP A 33 10.52 -12.63 -11.51
CA ASP A 33 10.53 -13.84 -12.33
C ASP A 33 9.15 -14.52 -12.44
N LEU A 34 8.29 -14.33 -11.45
CA LEU A 34 6.92 -14.85 -11.45
C LEU A 34 5.93 -13.96 -12.21
N ILE A 35 6.31 -12.72 -12.52
CA ILE A 35 5.43 -11.77 -13.20
C ILE A 35 5.53 -11.97 -14.71
N PRO A 36 4.41 -12.27 -15.40
CA PRO A 36 4.39 -12.38 -16.85
C PRO A 36 4.81 -11.06 -17.52
N THR A 37 5.57 -11.16 -18.61
CA THR A 37 6.04 -10.00 -19.38
C THR A 37 4.89 -9.13 -19.93
N SER A 38 3.71 -9.72 -20.14
CA SER A 38 2.49 -8.99 -20.53
C SER A 38 1.99 -8.00 -19.48
N LEU A 39 2.31 -8.23 -18.20
CA LEU A 39 1.94 -7.34 -17.10
C LEU A 39 2.97 -6.23 -16.87
N SER A 40 4.18 -6.36 -17.40
CA SER A 40 5.28 -5.42 -17.15
C SER A 40 4.94 -3.99 -17.56
N THR A 41 4.17 -3.81 -18.62
CA THR A 41 3.75 -2.50 -19.14
C THR A 41 2.72 -1.79 -18.24
N HIS A 42 1.99 -2.56 -17.41
CA HIS A 42 0.91 -2.04 -16.55
C HIS A 42 1.18 -2.28 -15.06
N MET A 43 2.45 -2.43 -14.69
CA MET A 43 2.84 -2.74 -13.30
C MET A 43 2.40 -1.68 -12.29
N ALA A 44 2.43 -0.39 -12.66
CA ALA A 44 2.07 0.68 -11.74
C ALA A 44 0.58 0.65 -11.36
N PRO A 45 -0.39 0.59 -12.30
CA PRO A 45 -1.79 0.41 -11.95
C PRO A 45 -2.09 -0.93 -11.30
N PHE A 46 -1.41 -2.01 -11.70
CA PHE A 46 -1.54 -3.32 -11.06
C PHE A 46 -1.13 -3.28 -9.58
N TYR A 47 0.00 -2.65 -9.28
CA TYR A 47 0.44 -2.46 -7.90
C TYR A 47 -0.52 -1.59 -7.10
N ALA A 48 -1.04 -0.51 -7.69
CA ALA A 48 -2.03 0.36 -7.04
C ALA A 48 -3.28 -0.43 -6.59
N VAL A 49 -3.75 -1.36 -7.42
CA VAL A 49 -4.91 -2.21 -7.09
C VAL A 49 -4.58 -3.22 -5.99
N ILE A 50 -3.39 -3.84 -6.04
CA ILE A 50 -2.97 -4.81 -5.01
C ILE A 50 -2.63 -4.14 -3.68
N ALA A 51 -2.08 -2.92 -3.72
CA ALA A 51 -1.78 -2.16 -2.52
C ALA A 51 -3.03 -1.89 -1.67
N ALA A 52 -4.20 -1.75 -2.28
CA ALA A 52 -5.45 -1.45 -1.58
C ALA A 52 -5.81 -2.51 -0.52
N PRO A 53 -5.96 -3.81 -0.86
CA PRO A 53 -6.22 -4.83 0.16
C PRO A 53 -5.05 -5.03 1.12
N ALA A 54 -3.81 -4.92 0.65
CA ALA A 54 -2.64 -5.06 1.52
C ALA A 54 -2.63 -3.98 2.62
N ILE A 55 -2.86 -2.73 2.27
CA ILE A 55 -2.92 -1.61 3.23
C ILE A 55 -4.13 -1.73 4.17
N CYS A 56 -5.22 -2.36 3.72
CA CYS A 56 -6.40 -2.58 4.56
C CYS A 56 -6.11 -3.53 5.73
N PHE A 57 -5.35 -4.59 5.50
CA PHE A 57 -5.10 -5.63 6.51
C PHE A 57 -3.78 -5.51 7.26
N LEU A 58 -2.83 -4.74 6.74
CA LEU A 58 -1.52 -4.57 7.35
C LEU A 58 -1.42 -3.22 8.08
N PRO A 59 -0.71 -3.18 9.22
CA PRO A 59 -0.28 -1.91 9.80
C PRO A 59 0.55 -1.11 8.79
N GLN A 60 0.38 0.20 8.77
CA GLN A 60 1.06 1.08 7.81
C GLN A 60 2.58 0.92 7.81
N ASP A 61 3.15 0.85 9.01
CA ASP A 61 4.59 0.73 9.19
C ASP A 61 5.10 -0.60 8.59
N ALA A 62 4.38 -1.71 8.84
CA ALA A 62 4.72 -3.01 8.26
C ALA A 62 4.61 -3.01 6.73
N PHE A 63 3.61 -2.33 6.18
CA PHE A 63 3.46 -2.21 4.73
C PHE A 63 4.61 -1.40 4.11
N TYR A 64 4.86 -0.17 4.60
CA TYR A 64 5.84 0.72 3.97
C TYR A 64 7.29 0.32 4.24
N PHE A 65 7.62 -0.09 5.45
CA PHE A 65 8.99 -0.51 5.78
C PHE A 65 9.31 -1.94 5.37
N GLY A 66 8.30 -2.81 5.28
CA GLY A 66 8.48 -4.19 4.85
C GLY A 66 8.20 -4.35 3.34
N ILE A 67 6.94 -4.47 2.99
CA ILE A 67 6.49 -4.90 1.67
C ILE A 67 6.80 -3.87 0.58
N ALA A 68 6.52 -2.59 0.82
CA ALA A 68 6.70 -1.55 -0.18
C ALA A 68 8.16 -1.36 -0.59
N SER A 69 9.12 -1.60 0.33
CA SER A 69 10.54 -1.54 0.01
C SER A 69 10.95 -2.62 -1.00
N VAL A 70 10.43 -3.84 -0.84
CA VAL A 70 10.67 -4.95 -1.77
C VAL A 70 9.99 -4.70 -3.12
N ILE A 71 8.71 -4.29 -3.10
CA ILE A 71 7.96 -4.02 -4.33
C ILE A 71 8.58 -2.87 -5.14
N LYS A 72 9.11 -1.85 -4.47
CA LYS A 72 9.87 -0.77 -5.14
C LYS A 72 11.03 -1.33 -5.96
N ASP A 73 11.77 -2.30 -5.41
CA ASP A 73 12.90 -2.92 -6.10
C ASP A 73 12.43 -3.82 -7.27
N VAL A 74 11.29 -4.52 -7.10
CA VAL A 74 10.63 -5.24 -8.20
C VAL A 74 10.23 -4.29 -9.32
N MET A 75 9.54 -3.21 -8.99
CA MET A 75 9.07 -2.23 -9.98
C MET A 75 10.23 -1.53 -10.70
N GLY A 76 11.36 -1.34 -10.01
CA GLY A 76 12.59 -0.81 -10.60
C GLY A 76 13.13 -1.67 -11.74
N GLN A 77 12.96 -2.98 -11.71
CA GLN A 77 13.35 -3.90 -12.77
C GLN A 77 12.49 -3.73 -14.03
N PHE A 78 11.27 -3.24 -13.89
CA PHE A 78 10.36 -2.92 -14.99
C PHE A 78 10.45 -1.45 -15.44
N GLY A 79 11.47 -0.72 -15.00
CA GLY A 79 11.69 0.67 -15.39
C GLY A 79 10.83 1.71 -14.67
N ILE A 80 10.11 1.30 -13.63
CA ILE A 80 9.26 2.19 -12.83
C ILE A 80 10.12 2.86 -11.75
N THR A 81 10.09 4.17 -11.70
CA THR A 81 10.85 4.94 -10.71
C THR A 81 10.31 4.76 -9.30
N SER A 82 11.16 4.93 -8.29
CA SER A 82 10.75 4.88 -6.88
C SER A 82 9.63 5.88 -6.55
N LEU A 83 9.60 7.03 -7.24
CA LEU A 83 8.54 8.02 -7.09
C LEU A 83 7.20 7.47 -7.61
N GLN A 84 7.21 6.87 -8.79
CA GLN A 84 6.01 6.26 -9.38
C GLN A 84 5.48 5.10 -8.53
N ALA A 85 6.37 4.27 -7.98
CA ALA A 85 6.00 3.21 -7.04
C ALA A 85 5.37 3.77 -5.76
N ALA A 86 5.92 4.84 -5.20
CA ALA A 86 5.37 5.51 -4.03
C ALA A 86 3.97 6.07 -4.32
N VAL A 87 3.81 6.79 -5.43
CA VAL A 87 2.52 7.35 -5.86
C VAL A 87 1.49 6.25 -6.10
N ALA A 88 1.86 5.15 -6.77
CA ALA A 88 0.98 4.01 -6.98
C ALA A 88 0.49 3.41 -5.65
N SER A 89 1.36 3.31 -4.64
CA SER A 89 0.97 2.83 -3.31
C SER A 89 -0.04 3.74 -2.60
N MET A 90 -0.01 5.05 -2.89
CA MET A 90 -0.94 6.01 -2.28
C MET A 90 -2.39 5.78 -2.73
N VAL A 91 -2.62 5.21 -3.90
CA VAL A 91 -3.98 4.84 -4.35
C VAL A 91 -4.62 3.86 -3.37
N GLY A 92 -3.84 2.92 -2.85
CA GLY A 92 -4.29 1.96 -1.84
C GLY A 92 -4.70 2.60 -0.50
N GLN A 93 -4.17 3.79 -0.17
CA GLN A 93 -4.54 4.50 1.07
C GLN A 93 -6.04 4.85 1.15
N SER A 94 -6.72 4.91 0.02
CA SER A 94 -8.16 5.16 -0.03
C SER A 94 -8.95 4.12 0.77
N PHE A 95 -8.50 2.87 0.82
CA PHE A 95 -9.13 1.80 1.57
C PHE A 95 -8.71 1.73 3.05
N ARG A 96 -7.78 2.57 3.46
CA ARG A 96 -7.31 2.57 4.84
C ARG A 96 -8.42 2.87 5.85
N LEU A 97 -9.36 3.73 5.50
CA LEU A 97 -10.50 4.05 6.36
C LEU A 97 -11.51 2.89 6.53
N VAL A 98 -11.35 1.83 5.76
CA VAL A 98 -12.14 0.58 5.92
C VAL A 98 -11.37 -0.45 6.74
N SER A 99 -10.12 -0.17 7.11
CA SER A 99 -9.24 -1.12 7.79
C SER A 99 -9.72 -1.47 9.19
N PRO A 100 -9.85 -2.76 9.53
CA PRO A 100 -10.18 -3.19 10.90
C PRO A 100 -8.98 -3.09 11.86
N VAL A 101 -7.80 -2.72 11.37
CA VAL A 101 -6.56 -2.70 12.16
C VAL A 101 -6.27 -1.33 12.78
N ILE A 102 -7.06 -0.31 12.44
CA ILE A 102 -6.84 1.08 12.91
C ILE A 102 -7.70 1.36 14.16
N PRO A 103 -7.08 1.49 15.36
CA PRO A 103 -7.83 1.77 16.59
C PRO A 103 -8.61 3.08 16.57
N ALA A 104 -8.09 4.10 15.86
CA ALA A 104 -8.74 5.41 15.75
C ALA A 104 -10.13 5.33 15.10
N LEU A 105 -10.36 4.37 14.20
CA LEU A 105 -11.68 4.19 13.56
C LEU A 105 -12.72 3.67 14.55
N TYR A 106 -12.32 2.78 15.47
CA TYR A 106 -13.22 2.31 16.54
C TYR A 106 -13.58 3.43 17.51
N MET A 107 -12.62 4.32 17.83
CA MET A 107 -12.88 5.50 18.63
C MET A 107 -13.87 6.43 17.92
N LEU A 108 -13.67 6.69 16.64
CA LEU A 108 -14.57 7.50 15.82
C LEU A 108 -15.98 6.91 15.79
N CYS A 109 -16.11 5.61 15.57
CA CYS A 109 -17.39 4.92 15.58
C CYS A 109 -18.05 4.98 16.96
N GLY A 110 -17.27 4.90 18.05
CA GLY A 110 -17.76 5.06 19.42
C GLY A 110 -18.33 6.46 19.69
N GLU A 111 -17.62 7.50 19.28
CA GLU A 111 -18.05 8.90 19.43
C GLU A 111 -19.31 9.21 18.59
N THR A 112 -19.37 8.68 17.37
CA THR A 112 -20.51 8.89 16.46
C THR A 112 -21.67 7.94 16.74
N LYS A 113 -21.54 7.01 17.68
CA LYS A 113 -22.52 5.95 17.98
C LYS A 113 -22.88 5.10 16.74
N MET A 114 -21.98 4.96 15.82
CA MET A 114 -22.12 4.22 14.58
C MET A 114 -21.53 2.82 14.73
N ASN A 115 -22.18 1.80 14.16
CA ASN A 115 -21.58 0.47 14.12
C ASN A 115 -20.39 0.48 13.12
N PHE A 116 -19.27 -0.12 13.50
CA PHE A 116 -18.08 -0.18 12.66
C PHE A 116 -18.35 -0.86 11.31
N VAL A 117 -19.15 -1.92 11.28
CA VAL A 117 -19.50 -2.63 10.03
C VAL A 117 -20.35 -1.75 9.11
N ASP A 118 -21.26 -0.98 9.67
CA ASP A 118 -22.08 -0.05 8.89
C ASP A 118 -21.24 1.10 8.34
N PHE A 119 -20.33 1.63 9.16
CA PHE A 119 -19.34 2.61 8.70
C PHE A 119 -18.49 2.08 7.54
N GLN A 120 -17.97 0.84 7.65
CA GLN A 120 -17.18 0.24 6.57
C GLN A 120 -17.98 0.10 5.27
N LYS A 121 -19.23 -0.37 5.36
CA LYS A 121 -20.10 -0.51 4.18
C LYS A 121 -20.39 0.85 3.54
N GLU A 122 -20.78 1.82 4.34
CA GLU A 122 -21.10 3.17 3.89
C GLU A 122 -19.89 3.82 3.19
N TYR A 123 -18.73 3.75 3.83
CA TYR A 123 -17.50 4.30 3.27
C TYR A 123 -17.05 3.55 2.01
N ALA A 124 -17.01 2.23 2.03
CA ALA A 124 -16.52 1.44 0.91
C ALA A 124 -17.43 1.59 -0.33
N ILE A 125 -18.75 1.58 -0.13
CA ILE A 125 -19.71 1.66 -1.23
C ILE A 125 -19.80 3.08 -1.80
N ASN A 126 -19.82 4.10 -0.94
CA ASN A 126 -20.11 5.45 -1.38
C ASN A 126 -18.86 6.28 -1.71
N PHE A 127 -17.74 6.03 -1.03
CA PHE A 127 -16.54 6.87 -1.16
C PHE A 127 -15.29 6.13 -1.61
N GLY A 128 -15.07 4.89 -1.20
CA GLY A 128 -13.82 4.18 -1.48
C GLY A 128 -13.52 4.06 -2.97
N TRP A 129 -14.51 3.69 -3.76
CA TRP A 129 -14.37 3.56 -5.21
C TRP A 129 -14.17 4.89 -5.92
N VAL A 130 -14.90 5.93 -5.47
CA VAL A 130 -14.78 7.27 -6.06
C VAL A 130 -13.37 7.79 -5.84
N VAL A 131 -12.81 7.62 -4.66
CA VAL A 131 -11.44 8.08 -4.35
C VAL A 131 -10.41 7.35 -5.22
N ILE A 132 -10.53 6.03 -5.40
CA ILE A 132 -9.64 5.27 -6.29
C ILE A 132 -9.72 5.79 -7.73
N ILE A 133 -10.94 5.96 -8.27
CA ILE A 133 -11.12 6.46 -9.62
C ILE A 133 -10.48 7.85 -9.76
N VAL A 134 -10.71 8.74 -8.80
CA VAL A 134 -10.10 10.08 -8.80
C VAL A 134 -8.57 9.98 -8.79
N TYR A 135 -7.99 9.14 -7.94
CA TYR A 135 -6.53 8.96 -7.91
C TYR A 135 -6.00 8.41 -9.24
N LEU A 136 -6.63 7.40 -9.81
CA LEU A 136 -6.20 6.81 -11.08
C LEU A 136 -6.30 7.82 -12.23
N VAL A 137 -7.38 8.61 -12.27
CA VAL A 137 -7.56 9.65 -13.29
C VAL A 137 -6.54 10.76 -13.12
N VAL A 138 -6.36 11.28 -11.91
CA VAL A 138 -5.41 12.38 -11.66
C VAL A 138 -3.98 11.94 -11.99
N PHE A 139 -3.56 10.77 -11.52
CA PHE A 139 -2.20 10.28 -11.78
C PHE A 139 -2.00 9.87 -13.24
N GLY A 140 -3.06 9.43 -13.91
CA GLY A 140 -3.04 9.19 -15.34
C GLY A 140 -2.87 10.47 -16.16
N ILE A 141 -3.68 11.50 -15.88
CA ILE A 141 -3.59 12.78 -16.60
C ILE A 141 -2.24 13.47 -16.34
N THR A 142 -1.71 13.38 -15.12
CA THR A 142 -0.41 13.97 -14.77
C THR A 142 0.78 13.20 -15.35
N GLY A 143 0.56 12.02 -15.92
CA GLY A 143 1.64 11.18 -16.45
C GLY A 143 2.60 10.63 -15.38
N VAL A 144 2.23 10.72 -14.11
CA VAL A 144 3.06 10.21 -12.99
C VAL A 144 3.04 8.69 -12.96
N LEU A 145 1.92 8.06 -13.35
CA LEU A 145 1.84 6.62 -13.56
C LEU A 145 1.99 6.33 -15.05
N PRO A 146 3.02 5.56 -15.47
CA PRO A 146 3.10 5.06 -16.84
C PRO A 146 1.96 4.04 -17.06
N TYR A 147 1.26 4.20 -18.15
CA TYR A 147 0.27 3.23 -18.63
C TYR A 147 0.94 2.17 -19.49
#